data_1a0e5e18ad0cdf46c1f19584ac1e8e8d
#
_entry.id   1a0e5e18ad0cdf46c1f19584ac1e8e8d
#
_cell.length_a   1.000
_cell.length_b   1.000
_cell.length_c   1.000
_cell.angle_alpha   90.00
_cell.angle_beta   90.00
_cell.angle_gamma   90.00
#
_symmetry.space_group_name_H-M   'P 1'
#
loop_
_entity.id
_entity.type
_entity.pdbx_description
1 polymer ?
#
loop_
_entity_poly.entity_id
_entity_poly.type
_entity_poly.pdbx_seq_one_letter_code
_entity_poly.pdbx_strand_id
1 'polypeptide(L)'
;MSKIIFNYILKNFFKYFFLVVLIIYGFGIILNLFEEIEFFKKINVSIFLPFVLTIIYVPSTILNLLPFIIFVSSMLYMIKMRNNKDFLTLKVYGFSSIKIFLIFAITSFVLGWIVLIIANPVTSSMVQFYEKTKSEYARDIEHLITFNKNGLWIKESIENGERIVTAIKPEKNSLIDVTIFQFDKNFLLKKKIISKVADIKDYSWTLTDVTIFEEKNSLYEKKDFESYQINSIYNYDKIISLFNNSDTLSFINLVFNYDGLIKKGYNNEFLSQSLHSMLVFPFFLSLMTGIASILTMHAIRRSENFRFIIVGLVTCVIVYYLKDLSLALGKTGRIPITLSIWTPIIALSLFTFAGILQINEK
;
A
#
# COMPACT_ATOMS: atom_id res chain seq x y z
N MET A 1 -9.88 1.27 38.25
CA MET A 1 -10.86 0.62 37.31
C MET A 1 -10.96 -0.83 37.67
N SER A 2 -12.18 -1.41 37.79
CA SER A 2 -12.30 -2.84 38.05
C SER A 2 -11.73 -3.64 36.87
N LYS A 3 -10.77 -4.52 37.14
CA LYS A 3 -10.12 -5.40 36.14
C LYS A 3 -11.15 -6.21 35.34
N ILE A 4 -12.28 -6.52 35.99
CA ILE A 4 -13.39 -7.28 35.40
C ILE A 4 -14.07 -6.49 34.26
N ILE A 5 -14.39 -5.21 34.50
CA ILE A 5 -15.06 -4.35 33.49
C ILE A 5 -14.13 -4.11 32.30
N PHE A 6 -12.85 -3.87 32.56
CA PHE A 6 -11.86 -3.70 31.51
C PHE A 6 -11.77 -4.93 30.61
N ASN A 7 -11.60 -6.12 31.21
CA ASN A 7 -11.53 -7.37 30.47
C ASN A 7 -12.82 -7.67 29.70
N TYR A 8 -13.99 -7.35 30.26
CA TYR A 8 -15.29 -7.50 29.58
C TYR A 8 -15.35 -6.65 28.30
N ILE A 9 -14.96 -5.37 28.39
CA ILE A 9 -14.95 -4.45 27.26
C ILE A 9 -13.98 -4.95 26.19
N LEU A 10 -12.74 -5.29 26.56
CA LEU A 10 -11.73 -5.77 25.63
C LEU A 10 -12.14 -7.06 24.93
N LYS A 11 -12.61 -8.07 25.70
CA LYS A 11 -13.02 -9.36 25.13
C LYS A 11 -14.12 -9.19 24.07
N ASN A 12 -15.10 -8.35 24.37
CA ASN A 12 -16.18 -8.10 23.42
C ASN A 12 -15.71 -7.27 22.22
N PHE A 13 -14.84 -6.27 22.41
CA PHE A 13 -14.25 -5.51 21.32
C PHE A 13 -13.51 -6.42 20.34
N PHE A 14 -12.61 -7.28 20.86
CA PHE A 14 -11.89 -8.24 20.02
C PHE A 14 -12.80 -9.25 19.34
N LYS A 15 -13.92 -9.66 19.98
CA LYS A 15 -14.91 -10.51 19.33
C LYS A 15 -15.48 -9.86 18.07
N TYR A 16 -15.88 -8.59 18.13
CA TYR A 16 -16.38 -7.86 16.95
C TYR A 16 -15.27 -7.56 15.95
N PHE A 17 -14.08 -7.26 16.42
CA PHE A 17 -12.91 -7.06 15.58
C PHE A 17 -12.63 -8.31 14.72
N PHE A 18 -12.48 -9.47 15.33
CA PHE A 18 -12.22 -10.71 14.59
C PHE A 18 -13.40 -11.12 13.69
N LEU A 19 -14.63 -10.83 14.08
CA LEU A 19 -15.79 -11.06 13.22
C LEU A 19 -15.71 -10.22 11.94
N VAL A 20 -15.42 -8.93 12.05
CA VAL A 20 -15.28 -8.04 10.89
C VAL A 20 -14.07 -8.42 10.04
N VAL A 21 -12.93 -8.75 10.66
CA VAL A 21 -11.75 -9.27 9.96
C VAL A 21 -12.12 -10.50 9.14
N LEU A 22 -12.83 -11.48 9.72
CA LEU A 22 -13.20 -12.71 9.03
C LEU A 22 -14.12 -12.44 7.83
N ILE A 23 -15.08 -11.54 7.97
CA ILE A 23 -15.98 -11.16 6.86
C ILE A 23 -15.19 -10.51 5.74
N ILE A 24 -14.33 -9.51 6.05
CA ILE A 24 -13.55 -8.80 5.05
C ILE A 24 -12.49 -9.72 4.41
N TYR A 25 -11.90 -10.63 5.19
CA TYR A 25 -10.97 -11.63 4.69
C TYR A 25 -11.63 -12.56 3.67
N GLY A 26 -12.84 -13.03 3.95
CA GLY A 26 -13.62 -13.85 3.02
C GLY A 26 -13.92 -13.11 1.71
N PHE A 27 -14.36 -11.86 1.79
CA PHE A 27 -14.54 -11.01 0.60
C PHE A 27 -13.22 -10.76 -0.15
N GLY A 28 -12.15 -10.50 0.58
CA GLY A 28 -10.82 -10.30 0.00
C GLY A 28 -10.34 -11.52 -0.79
N ILE A 29 -10.54 -12.74 -0.26
CA ILE A 29 -10.22 -13.98 -0.99
C ILE A 29 -11.03 -14.06 -2.27
N ILE A 30 -12.35 -13.85 -2.22
CA ILE A 30 -13.21 -13.96 -3.40
C ILE A 30 -12.75 -12.98 -4.49
N LEU A 31 -12.59 -11.70 -4.16
CA LEU A 31 -12.23 -10.66 -5.12
C LEU A 31 -10.85 -10.90 -5.72
N ASN A 32 -9.85 -11.19 -4.88
CA ASN A 32 -8.49 -11.42 -5.34
C ASN A 32 -8.35 -12.71 -6.16
N LEU A 33 -9.12 -13.75 -5.81
CA LEU A 33 -9.11 -15.01 -6.57
C LEU A 33 -9.61 -14.81 -8.01
N PHE A 34 -10.64 -13.98 -8.22
CA PHE A 34 -11.08 -13.65 -9.58
C PHE A 34 -9.98 -12.96 -10.39
N GLU A 35 -9.28 -12.01 -9.78
CA GLU A 35 -8.16 -11.29 -10.40
C GLU A 35 -7.02 -12.24 -10.76
N GLU A 36 -6.66 -13.15 -9.84
CA GLU A 36 -5.60 -14.13 -10.09
C GLU A 36 -5.98 -15.15 -11.17
N ILE A 37 -7.22 -15.63 -11.18
CA ILE A 37 -7.70 -16.55 -12.25
C ILE A 37 -7.65 -15.85 -13.60
N GLU A 38 -8.02 -14.58 -13.69
CA GLU A 38 -7.97 -13.83 -14.95
C GLU A 38 -6.53 -13.64 -15.43
N PHE A 39 -5.60 -13.33 -14.52
CA PHE A 39 -4.17 -13.21 -14.82
C PHE A 39 -3.60 -14.50 -15.41
N PHE A 40 -3.88 -15.64 -14.79
CA PHE A 40 -3.35 -16.94 -15.19
C PHE A 40 -4.14 -17.62 -16.31
N LYS A 41 -5.25 -17.06 -16.78
CA LYS A 41 -6.15 -17.67 -17.79
C LYS A 41 -5.45 -18.03 -19.10
N LYS A 42 -4.44 -17.25 -19.49
CA LYS A 42 -3.67 -17.45 -20.73
C LYS A 42 -2.41 -18.32 -20.55
N ILE A 43 -2.12 -18.73 -19.32
CA ILE A 43 -0.90 -19.44 -18.95
C ILE A 43 -1.29 -20.85 -18.50
N ASN A 44 -0.59 -21.87 -18.99
CA ASN A 44 -0.85 -23.27 -18.61
C ASN A 44 -0.29 -23.55 -17.21
N VAL A 45 -1.04 -23.15 -16.17
CA VAL A 45 -0.69 -23.40 -14.76
C VAL A 45 -1.79 -24.20 -14.06
N SER A 46 -1.44 -24.87 -12.97
CA SER A 46 -2.43 -25.53 -12.11
C SER A 46 -3.37 -24.51 -11.48
N ILE A 47 -4.67 -24.80 -11.42
CA ILE A 47 -5.70 -23.99 -10.75
C ILE A 47 -5.35 -23.73 -9.26
N PHE A 48 -4.51 -24.57 -8.68
CA PHE A 48 -4.06 -24.41 -7.30
C PHE A 48 -3.15 -23.20 -7.09
N LEU A 49 -2.39 -22.78 -8.10
CA LEU A 49 -1.45 -21.67 -8.00
C LEU A 49 -2.16 -20.32 -7.74
N PRO A 50 -3.18 -19.90 -8.52
CA PRO A 50 -3.96 -18.69 -8.23
C PRO A 50 -4.55 -18.69 -6.80
N PHE A 51 -5.04 -19.83 -6.34
CA PHE A 51 -5.60 -19.97 -5.01
C PHE A 51 -4.56 -19.74 -3.89
N VAL A 52 -3.37 -20.35 -4.02
CA VAL A 52 -2.26 -20.16 -3.07
C VAL A 52 -1.79 -18.70 -3.06
N LEU A 53 -1.62 -18.08 -4.24
CA LEU A 53 -1.22 -16.69 -4.36
C LEU A 53 -2.24 -15.74 -3.71
N THR A 54 -3.53 -16.00 -3.89
CA THR A 54 -4.61 -15.27 -3.22
C THR A 54 -4.48 -15.33 -1.70
N ILE A 55 -4.30 -16.52 -1.12
CA ILE A 55 -4.15 -16.69 0.33
C ILE A 55 -2.93 -15.94 0.87
N ILE A 56 -1.84 -15.89 0.09
CA ILE A 56 -0.60 -15.21 0.46
C ILE A 56 -0.76 -13.68 0.39
N TYR A 57 -1.51 -13.17 -0.57
CA TYR A 57 -1.65 -11.72 -0.80
C TYR A 57 -2.71 -11.06 0.09
N VAL A 58 -3.85 -11.71 0.33
CA VAL A 58 -5.00 -11.15 1.05
C VAL A 58 -4.67 -10.62 2.46
N PRO A 59 -3.76 -11.22 3.27
CA PRO A 59 -3.36 -10.65 4.56
C PRO A 59 -2.82 -9.22 4.47
N SER A 60 -2.08 -8.84 3.41
CA SER A 60 -1.61 -7.47 3.19
C SER A 60 -2.79 -6.52 2.94
N THR A 61 -3.75 -6.93 2.10
CA THR A 61 -4.98 -6.18 1.86
C THR A 61 -5.76 -5.91 3.15
N ILE A 62 -5.82 -6.90 4.06
CA ILE A 62 -6.45 -6.74 5.38
C ILE A 62 -5.72 -5.70 6.23
N LEU A 63 -4.39 -5.66 6.21
CA LEU A 63 -3.63 -4.64 6.95
C LEU A 63 -3.91 -3.23 6.40
N ASN A 64 -4.00 -3.07 5.10
CA ASN A 64 -4.34 -1.79 4.46
C ASN A 64 -5.77 -1.33 4.80
N LEU A 65 -6.71 -2.27 4.96
CA LEU A 65 -8.09 -2.01 5.36
C LEU A 65 -8.30 -1.97 6.87
N LEU A 66 -7.25 -2.16 7.69
CA LEU A 66 -7.39 -2.26 9.15
C LEU A 66 -8.03 -1.02 9.80
N PRO A 67 -7.77 0.23 9.39
CA PRO A 67 -8.47 1.38 9.93
C PRO A 67 -9.99 1.31 9.70
N PHE A 68 -10.43 0.84 8.54
CA PHE A 68 -11.84 0.59 8.24
C PHE A 68 -12.42 -0.53 9.12
N ILE A 69 -11.69 -1.63 9.26
CA ILE A 69 -12.07 -2.77 10.09
C ILE A 69 -12.28 -2.33 11.55
N ILE A 70 -11.35 -1.56 12.10
CA ILE A 70 -11.44 -1.03 13.47
C ILE A 70 -12.61 -0.07 13.61
N PHE A 71 -12.84 0.80 12.64
CA PHE A 71 -13.97 1.70 12.62
C PHE A 71 -15.29 0.92 12.71
N VAL A 72 -15.52 -0.03 11.79
CA VAL A 72 -16.75 -0.83 11.73
C VAL A 72 -16.92 -1.68 12.97
N SER A 73 -15.88 -2.35 13.45
CA SER A 73 -15.94 -3.19 14.65
C SER A 73 -16.23 -2.39 15.91
N SER A 74 -15.61 -1.21 16.06
CA SER A 74 -15.90 -0.28 17.16
C SER A 74 -17.35 0.18 17.14
N MET A 75 -17.82 0.56 15.94
CA MET A 75 -19.21 1.01 15.75
C MET A 75 -20.21 -0.08 16.10
N LEU A 76 -20.04 -1.30 15.57
CA LEU A 76 -20.91 -2.43 15.84
C LEU A 76 -20.97 -2.79 17.33
N TYR A 77 -19.79 -2.80 17.99
CA TYR A 77 -19.74 -3.09 19.42
C TYR A 77 -20.40 -1.99 20.25
N MET A 78 -20.19 -0.72 19.95
CA MET A 78 -20.83 0.39 20.65
C MET A 78 -22.33 0.42 20.47
N ILE A 79 -22.84 0.11 19.26
CA ILE A 79 -24.27 -0.06 19.01
C ILE A 79 -24.82 -1.18 19.90
N LYS A 80 -24.12 -2.31 20.04
CA LYS A 80 -24.52 -3.40 20.93
C LYS A 80 -24.54 -2.96 22.38
N MET A 81 -23.48 -2.32 22.88
CA MET A 81 -23.41 -1.79 24.25
C MET A 81 -24.60 -0.87 24.56
N ARG A 82 -24.98 -0.03 23.59
CA ARG A 82 -26.15 0.84 23.74
C ARG A 82 -27.45 0.04 23.77
N ASN A 83 -27.64 -0.93 22.87
CA ASN A 83 -28.85 -1.72 22.79
C ASN A 83 -29.08 -2.60 24.03
N ASN A 84 -28.01 -3.09 24.63
CA ASN A 84 -28.02 -3.87 25.86
C ASN A 84 -28.10 -3.01 27.13
N LYS A 85 -28.06 -1.66 26.99
CA LYS A 85 -27.97 -0.70 28.12
C LYS A 85 -26.67 -0.81 28.92
N ASP A 86 -25.64 -1.54 28.43
CA ASP A 86 -24.34 -1.68 29.09
C ASP A 86 -23.68 -0.30 29.28
N PHE A 87 -23.87 0.57 28.30
CA PHE A 87 -23.34 1.94 28.35
C PHE A 87 -23.94 2.75 29.50
N LEU A 88 -25.25 2.63 29.73
CA LEU A 88 -25.96 3.29 30.80
C LEU A 88 -25.54 2.71 32.15
N THR A 89 -25.40 1.40 32.24
CA THR A 89 -24.89 0.70 33.42
C THR A 89 -23.52 1.20 33.82
N LEU A 90 -22.59 1.33 32.84
CA LEU A 90 -21.24 1.86 33.07
C LEU A 90 -21.28 3.30 33.58
N LYS A 91 -22.16 4.17 33.04
CA LYS A 91 -22.36 5.55 33.53
C LYS A 91 -22.82 5.58 34.99
N VAL A 92 -23.76 4.71 35.37
CA VAL A 92 -24.24 4.57 36.76
C VAL A 92 -23.08 4.16 37.69
N TYR A 93 -22.17 3.30 37.24
CA TYR A 93 -20.95 2.95 37.98
C TYR A 93 -19.83 4.02 37.94
N GLY A 94 -20.11 5.23 37.45
CA GLY A 94 -19.16 6.35 37.46
C GLY A 94 -18.15 6.36 36.30
N PHE A 95 -18.42 5.60 35.23
CA PHE A 95 -17.62 5.67 34.02
C PHE A 95 -18.13 6.81 33.13
N SER A 96 -17.31 7.84 32.94
CA SER A 96 -17.60 8.89 31.95
C SER A 96 -17.46 8.36 30.52
N SER A 97 -18.15 8.99 29.56
CA SER A 97 -18.04 8.66 28.13
C SER A 97 -16.60 8.70 27.63
N ILE A 98 -15.80 9.65 28.13
CA ILE A 98 -14.36 9.77 27.83
C ILE A 98 -13.58 8.54 28.29
N LYS A 99 -13.82 8.04 29.49
CA LYS A 99 -13.12 6.84 30.01
C LYS A 99 -13.39 5.61 29.14
N ILE A 100 -14.64 5.45 28.70
CA ILE A 100 -15.03 4.33 27.82
C ILE A 100 -14.34 4.48 26.48
N PHE A 101 -14.36 5.68 25.88
CA PHE A 101 -13.65 5.97 24.63
C PHE A 101 -12.15 5.69 24.75
N LEU A 102 -11.50 6.16 25.81
CA LEU A 102 -10.04 5.98 25.99
C LEU A 102 -9.64 4.51 26.02
N ILE A 103 -10.48 3.62 26.56
CA ILE A 103 -10.21 2.17 26.53
C ILE A 103 -10.10 1.69 25.08
N PHE A 104 -11.04 2.06 24.23
CA PHE A 104 -11.03 1.65 22.82
C PHE A 104 -9.87 2.33 22.04
N ALA A 105 -9.65 3.62 22.26
CA ALA A 105 -8.61 4.39 21.60
C ALA A 105 -7.21 3.84 21.92
N ILE A 106 -6.92 3.58 23.21
CA ILE A 106 -5.66 3.00 23.64
C ILE A 106 -5.51 1.57 23.11
N THR A 107 -6.58 0.77 23.15
CA THR A 107 -6.54 -0.59 22.60
C THR A 107 -6.21 -0.60 21.12
N SER A 108 -6.86 0.26 20.33
CA SER A 108 -6.61 0.39 18.90
C SER A 108 -5.21 0.93 18.59
N PHE A 109 -4.71 1.85 19.41
CA PHE A 109 -3.35 2.37 19.32
C PHE A 109 -2.30 1.27 19.56
N VAL A 110 -2.45 0.51 20.64
CA VAL A 110 -1.56 -0.62 20.97
C VAL A 110 -1.64 -1.71 19.89
N LEU A 111 -2.85 -2.01 19.41
CA LEU A 111 -3.05 -2.95 18.30
C LEU A 111 -2.31 -2.49 17.04
N GLY A 112 -2.34 -1.19 16.73
CA GLY A 112 -1.60 -0.63 15.60
C GLY A 112 -0.09 -0.88 15.70
N TRP A 113 0.50 -0.71 16.88
CA TRP A 113 1.92 -1.03 17.09
C TRP A 113 2.20 -2.54 17.01
N ILE A 114 1.34 -3.39 17.56
CA ILE A 114 1.47 -4.85 17.43
C ILE A 114 1.44 -5.26 15.96
N VAL A 115 0.54 -4.69 15.17
CA VAL A 115 0.44 -4.95 13.74
C VAL A 115 1.72 -4.51 13.00
N LEU A 116 2.25 -3.33 13.27
CA LEU A 116 3.47 -2.84 12.63
C LEU A 116 4.72 -3.69 12.97
N ILE A 117 4.83 -4.13 14.21
CA ILE A 117 6.01 -4.86 14.67
C ILE A 117 5.94 -6.35 14.32
N ILE A 118 4.75 -6.97 14.38
CA ILE A 118 4.59 -8.42 14.22
C ILE A 118 3.96 -8.78 12.87
N ALA A 119 2.81 -8.21 12.54
CA ALA A 119 2.06 -8.62 11.34
C ALA A 119 2.67 -8.06 10.06
N ASN A 120 3.08 -6.80 10.04
CA ASN A 120 3.63 -6.16 8.83
C ASN A 120 4.91 -6.83 8.30
N PRO A 121 5.93 -7.23 9.11
CA PRO A 121 7.07 -7.97 8.57
C PRO A 121 6.70 -9.32 7.94
N VAL A 122 5.71 -10.00 8.49
CA VAL A 122 5.22 -11.27 7.94
C VAL A 122 4.50 -11.04 6.62
N THR A 123 3.54 -10.12 6.59
CA THR A 123 2.78 -9.80 5.37
C THR A 123 3.66 -9.23 4.28
N SER A 124 4.64 -8.37 4.59
CA SER A 124 5.56 -7.84 3.59
C SER A 124 6.42 -8.94 2.95
N SER A 125 6.86 -9.93 3.72
CA SER A 125 7.56 -11.10 3.18
C SER A 125 6.65 -11.97 2.30
N MET A 126 5.38 -12.11 2.68
CA MET A 126 4.37 -12.81 1.89
C MET A 126 4.12 -12.09 0.55
N VAL A 127 4.00 -10.76 0.55
CA VAL A 127 3.84 -9.96 -0.68
C VAL A 127 5.09 -10.03 -1.55
N GLN A 128 6.30 -9.99 -0.99
CA GLN A 128 7.53 -10.20 -1.76
C GLN A 128 7.56 -11.56 -2.46
N PHE A 129 7.15 -12.62 -1.75
CA PHE A 129 7.05 -13.96 -2.34
C PHE A 129 5.99 -14.01 -3.46
N TYR A 130 4.82 -13.41 -3.22
CA TYR A 130 3.75 -13.29 -4.20
C TYR A 130 4.22 -12.60 -5.48
N GLU A 131 4.83 -11.41 -5.36
CA GLU A 131 5.34 -10.64 -6.50
C GLU A 131 6.44 -11.39 -7.26
N LYS A 132 7.38 -12.02 -6.52
CA LYS A 132 8.42 -12.83 -7.14
C LYS A 132 7.83 -13.98 -7.95
N THR A 133 6.89 -14.74 -7.38
CA THR A 133 6.25 -15.86 -8.06
C THR A 133 5.46 -15.38 -9.28
N LYS A 134 4.66 -14.33 -9.11
CA LYS A 134 3.86 -13.76 -10.21
C LYS A 134 4.74 -13.25 -11.35
N SER A 135 5.89 -12.64 -11.03
CA SER A 135 6.85 -12.15 -12.02
C SER A 135 7.52 -13.28 -12.84
N GLU A 136 7.66 -14.49 -12.28
CA GLU A 136 8.20 -15.64 -13.00
C GLU A 136 7.27 -16.09 -14.14
N TYR A 137 5.96 -16.01 -13.91
CA TYR A 137 4.93 -16.32 -14.92
C TYR A 137 4.61 -15.14 -15.84
N ALA A 138 4.83 -13.91 -15.38
CA ALA A 138 4.63 -12.72 -16.18
C ALA A 138 5.68 -12.57 -17.32
N ARG A 139 6.72 -13.42 -17.36
CA ARG A 139 7.73 -13.43 -18.44
C ARG A 139 7.15 -13.67 -19.83
N ASP A 140 5.97 -14.29 -19.91
CA ASP A 140 5.25 -14.54 -21.17
C ASP A 140 4.28 -13.40 -21.56
N ILE A 141 4.18 -12.33 -20.76
CA ILE A 141 3.36 -11.15 -21.05
C ILE A 141 4.22 -10.11 -21.77
N GLU A 142 3.66 -9.45 -22.77
CA GLU A 142 4.34 -8.58 -23.73
C GLU A 142 5.16 -7.42 -23.12
N HIS A 143 4.99 -7.11 -21.82
CA HIS A 143 5.69 -5.99 -21.16
C HIS A 143 6.07 -6.33 -19.72
N LEU A 144 7.35 -6.27 -19.40
CA LEU A 144 7.87 -6.60 -18.07
C LEU A 144 8.96 -5.65 -17.60
N ILE A 145 8.84 -5.27 -16.33
CA ILE A 145 9.93 -4.63 -15.59
C ILE A 145 10.25 -5.48 -14.36
N THR A 146 11.51 -5.86 -14.20
CA THR A 146 12.00 -6.57 -13.01
C THR A 146 13.26 -5.92 -12.47
N PHE A 147 13.39 -5.86 -11.15
CA PHE A 147 14.61 -5.44 -10.47
C PHE A 147 15.15 -6.59 -9.65
N ASN A 148 16.39 -6.95 -9.87
CA ASN A 148 17.07 -8.00 -9.15
C ASN A 148 18.46 -7.54 -8.68
N LYS A 149 19.25 -8.44 -8.07
CA LYS A 149 20.61 -8.15 -7.59
C LYS A 149 21.54 -7.62 -8.70
N ASN A 150 21.22 -7.88 -9.96
CA ASN A 150 22.02 -7.52 -11.12
C ASN A 150 21.51 -6.23 -11.82
N GLY A 151 20.52 -5.53 -11.24
CA GLY A 151 19.98 -4.29 -11.75
C GLY A 151 18.54 -4.37 -12.26
N LEU A 152 18.15 -3.34 -12.99
CA LEU A 152 16.86 -3.14 -13.63
C LEU A 152 16.82 -3.85 -14.99
N TRP A 153 15.75 -4.57 -15.25
CA TRP A 153 15.45 -5.22 -16.52
C TRP A 153 14.08 -4.77 -17.00
N ILE A 154 14.01 -4.23 -18.21
CA ILE A 154 12.76 -3.82 -18.84
C ILE A 154 12.63 -4.58 -20.15
N LYS A 155 11.53 -5.32 -20.30
CA LYS A 155 11.13 -5.93 -21.57
C LYS A 155 9.97 -5.10 -22.15
N GLU A 156 10.06 -4.71 -23.40
CA GLU A 156 9.00 -4.02 -24.12
C GLU A 156 8.86 -4.56 -25.54
N SER A 157 7.64 -4.68 -26.03
CA SER A 157 7.36 -5.00 -27.42
C SER A 157 7.44 -3.75 -28.27
N ILE A 158 8.11 -3.86 -29.40
CA ILE A 158 8.22 -2.80 -30.43
C ILE A 158 7.64 -3.34 -31.74
N GLU A 159 7.31 -2.45 -32.66
CA GLU A 159 6.64 -2.81 -33.93
C GLU A 159 7.34 -3.94 -34.70
N ASN A 160 8.68 -4.01 -34.63
CA ASN A 160 9.50 -4.97 -35.36
C ASN A 160 10.10 -6.12 -34.51
N GLY A 161 9.61 -6.32 -33.28
CA GLY A 161 10.11 -7.37 -32.39
C GLY A 161 10.06 -7.00 -30.92
N GLU A 162 11.10 -7.37 -30.17
CA GLU A 162 11.19 -7.11 -28.74
C GLU A 162 12.43 -6.31 -28.38
N ARG A 163 12.34 -5.53 -27.31
CA ARG A 163 13.46 -4.78 -26.75
C ARG A 163 13.64 -5.17 -25.27
N ILE A 164 14.88 -5.46 -24.90
CA ILE A 164 15.27 -5.68 -23.51
C ILE A 164 16.24 -4.58 -23.12
N VAL A 165 15.90 -3.82 -22.09
CA VAL A 165 16.75 -2.79 -21.50
C VAL A 165 17.27 -3.29 -20.15
N THR A 166 18.57 -3.19 -19.93
CA THR A 166 19.19 -3.47 -18.64
C THR A 166 19.89 -2.23 -18.14
N ALA A 167 19.82 -1.94 -16.84
CA ALA A 167 20.52 -0.83 -16.20
C ALA A 167 20.95 -1.23 -14.79
N ILE A 168 22.05 -0.69 -14.28
CA ILE A 168 22.54 -1.04 -12.94
C ILE A 168 21.64 -0.44 -11.87
N LYS A 169 21.27 0.84 -11.98
CA LYS A 169 20.39 1.53 -11.02
C LYS A 169 19.67 2.72 -11.64
N PRO A 170 18.47 3.04 -11.18
CA PRO A 170 17.87 4.34 -11.43
C PRO A 170 18.50 5.40 -10.52
N GLU A 171 18.77 6.60 -11.04
CA GLU A 171 19.24 7.74 -10.27
C GLU A 171 18.53 9.02 -10.72
N LYS A 172 17.72 9.61 -9.83
CA LYS A 172 16.79 10.70 -10.15
C LYS A 172 15.92 10.33 -11.37
N ASN A 173 16.04 11.08 -12.48
CA ASN A 173 15.28 10.85 -13.72
C ASN A 173 16.08 10.05 -14.77
N SER A 174 17.18 9.41 -14.39
CA SER A 174 18.10 8.75 -15.32
C SER A 174 18.34 7.29 -14.91
N LEU A 175 18.72 6.47 -15.88
CA LEU A 175 19.28 5.14 -15.68
C LEU A 175 20.79 5.17 -15.93
N ILE A 176 21.55 4.46 -15.11
CA ILE A 176 23.01 4.39 -15.20
C ILE A 176 23.43 3.04 -15.75
N ASP A 177 24.46 3.04 -16.62
CA ASP A 177 25.03 1.88 -17.29
C ASP A 177 23.95 1.07 -18.02
N VAL A 178 23.36 1.70 -19.01
CA VAL A 178 22.23 1.15 -19.77
C VAL A 178 22.74 0.33 -20.93
N THR A 179 22.23 -0.90 -21.04
CA THR A 179 22.40 -1.73 -22.23
C THR A 179 21.03 -2.10 -22.79
N ILE A 180 20.82 -1.85 -24.07
CA ILE A 180 19.56 -2.10 -24.77
C ILE A 180 19.82 -3.13 -25.87
N PHE A 181 19.06 -4.22 -25.81
CA PHE A 181 19.05 -5.26 -26.82
C PHE A 181 17.76 -5.18 -27.62
N GLN A 182 17.86 -5.08 -28.95
CA GLN A 182 16.70 -5.11 -29.84
C GLN A 182 16.74 -6.41 -30.67
N PHE A 183 15.68 -7.18 -30.53
CA PHE A 183 15.48 -8.44 -31.23
C PHE A 183 14.40 -8.28 -32.31
N ASP A 184 14.51 -9.04 -33.37
CA ASP A 184 13.43 -9.18 -34.35
C ASP A 184 12.34 -10.15 -33.88
N LYS A 185 11.32 -10.37 -34.72
CA LYS A 185 10.21 -11.30 -34.44
C LYS A 185 10.67 -12.78 -34.27
N ASN A 186 11.87 -13.10 -34.72
CA ASN A 186 12.47 -14.43 -34.61
C ASN A 186 13.46 -14.53 -33.44
N PHE A 187 13.47 -13.54 -32.53
CA PHE A 187 14.41 -13.44 -31.40
C PHE A 187 15.90 -13.37 -31.84
N LEU A 188 16.18 -12.90 -33.05
CA LEU A 188 17.55 -12.64 -33.48
C LEU A 188 17.97 -11.21 -33.04
N LEU A 189 19.16 -11.08 -32.44
CA LEU A 189 19.67 -9.78 -32.00
C LEU A 189 20.04 -8.93 -33.23
N LYS A 190 19.31 -7.85 -33.44
CA LYS A 190 19.55 -6.89 -34.55
C LYS A 190 20.39 -5.71 -34.15
N LYS A 191 20.21 -5.24 -32.91
CA LYS A 191 20.90 -4.04 -32.43
C LYS A 191 21.17 -4.14 -30.94
N LYS A 192 22.40 -3.78 -30.53
CA LYS A 192 22.81 -3.61 -29.15
C LYS A 192 23.28 -2.17 -28.97
N ILE A 193 22.71 -1.47 -27.99
CA ILE A 193 23.04 -0.09 -27.65
C ILE A 193 23.57 -0.08 -26.23
N ILE A 194 24.74 0.52 -26.01
CA ILE A 194 25.36 0.69 -24.70
C ILE A 194 25.47 2.18 -24.45
N SER A 195 25.04 2.65 -23.28
CA SER A 195 25.09 4.05 -22.88
C SER A 195 25.47 4.17 -21.41
N LYS A 196 26.24 5.18 -21.04
CA LYS A 196 26.53 5.44 -19.63
C LYS A 196 25.33 5.96 -18.87
N VAL A 197 24.53 6.82 -19.49
CA VAL A 197 23.37 7.45 -18.86
C VAL A 197 22.23 7.54 -19.87
N ALA A 198 21.03 7.19 -19.43
CA ALA A 198 19.80 7.42 -20.18
C ALA A 198 18.89 8.32 -19.36
N ASP A 199 18.56 9.51 -19.83
CA ASP A 199 17.50 10.34 -19.29
C ASP A 199 16.15 9.74 -19.71
N ILE A 200 15.35 9.32 -18.72
CA ILE A 200 14.08 8.63 -18.89
C ILE A 200 12.90 9.45 -18.36
N LYS A 201 13.08 10.75 -18.17
CA LYS A 201 12.04 11.65 -17.65
C LYS A 201 10.75 11.55 -18.45
N ASP A 202 10.86 11.53 -19.77
CA ASP A 202 9.76 11.42 -20.71
C ASP A 202 9.76 10.06 -21.41
N TYR A 203 8.77 9.79 -22.24
CA TYR A 203 8.69 8.57 -23.07
C TYR A 203 9.76 8.55 -24.20
N SER A 204 10.36 9.69 -24.52
CA SER A 204 11.52 9.79 -25.41
C SER A 204 12.80 9.82 -24.58
N TRP A 205 13.48 8.70 -24.48
CA TRP A 205 14.70 8.57 -23.72
C TRP A 205 15.89 9.16 -24.47
N THR A 206 16.65 10.00 -23.82
CA THR A 206 17.90 10.56 -24.36
C THR A 206 19.09 9.85 -23.75
N LEU A 207 19.80 9.10 -24.57
CA LEU A 207 20.99 8.35 -24.22
C LEU A 207 22.23 9.23 -24.45
N THR A 208 23.21 9.21 -23.54
CA THR A 208 24.48 9.92 -23.65
C THR A 208 25.65 8.94 -23.62
N ASP A 209 26.74 9.28 -24.33
CA ASP A 209 27.92 8.41 -24.53
C ASP A 209 27.49 7.02 -25.08
N VAL A 210 27.00 6.99 -26.31
CA VAL A 210 26.32 5.83 -26.87
C VAL A 210 27.19 5.09 -27.85
N THR A 211 27.35 3.78 -27.60
CA THR A 211 27.94 2.84 -28.57
C THR A 211 26.86 1.92 -29.10
N ILE A 212 26.68 1.90 -30.41
CA ILE A 212 25.68 1.07 -31.10
C ILE A 212 26.42 0.00 -31.92
N PHE A 213 25.97 -1.28 -31.71
CA PHE A 213 26.33 -2.41 -32.54
C PHE A 213 25.11 -2.83 -33.35
N GLU A 214 25.17 -2.71 -34.66
CA GLU A 214 24.07 -3.00 -35.57
C GLU A 214 24.46 -4.12 -36.54
N GLU A 215 23.60 -5.13 -36.68
CA GLU A 215 23.84 -6.23 -37.63
C GLU A 215 23.62 -5.77 -39.06
N LYS A 216 24.69 -5.86 -39.89
CA LYS A 216 24.62 -5.72 -41.33
C LYS A 216 25.35 -6.88 -42.02
N ASN A 217 24.64 -7.60 -42.87
CA ASN A 217 25.22 -8.71 -43.65
C ASN A 217 25.92 -9.74 -42.76
N SER A 218 25.35 -10.13 -41.63
CA SER A 218 25.92 -11.06 -40.64
C SER A 218 27.18 -10.58 -39.91
N LEU A 219 27.53 -9.31 -40.02
CA LEU A 219 28.61 -8.66 -39.29
C LEU A 219 28.04 -7.53 -38.43
N TYR A 220 28.62 -7.28 -37.26
CA TYR A 220 28.23 -6.16 -36.40
C TYR A 220 29.14 -4.96 -36.68
N GLU A 221 28.51 -3.86 -37.17
CA GLU A 221 29.15 -2.57 -37.28
C GLU A 221 29.05 -1.80 -35.97
N LYS A 222 30.18 -1.27 -35.47
CA LYS A 222 30.24 -0.37 -34.31
C LYS A 222 30.11 1.08 -34.75
N LYS A 223 29.24 1.85 -34.08
CA LYS A 223 29.08 3.30 -34.26
C LYS A 223 29.03 3.96 -32.90
N ASP A 224 29.77 5.05 -32.71
CA ASP A 224 29.75 5.82 -31.46
C ASP A 224 29.04 7.17 -31.71
N PHE A 225 28.17 7.57 -30.77
CA PHE A 225 27.39 8.81 -30.81
C PHE A 225 27.47 9.51 -29.45
N GLU A 226 27.55 10.84 -29.44
CA GLU A 226 27.50 11.62 -28.19
C GLU A 226 26.11 11.56 -27.56
N SER A 227 25.05 11.55 -28.39
CA SER A 227 23.65 11.46 -27.96
C SER A 227 22.83 10.66 -28.96
N TYR A 228 21.89 9.87 -28.44
CA TYR A 228 20.95 9.06 -29.23
C TYR A 228 19.58 9.01 -28.58
N GLN A 229 18.50 9.20 -29.34
CA GLN A 229 17.14 9.17 -28.81
C GLN A 229 16.43 7.86 -29.17
N ILE A 230 15.69 7.34 -28.21
CA ILE A 230 14.81 6.18 -28.40
C ILE A 230 13.44 6.45 -27.76
N ASN A 231 12.38 6.01 -28.39
CA ASN A 231 11.06 6.04 -27.80
C ASN A 231 10.83 4.76 -27.01
N SER A 232 10.31 4.89 -25.78
CA SER A 232 9.90 3.80 -24.90
C SER A 232 8.47 4.02 -24.44
N ILE A 233 7.77 2.95 -24.08
CA ILE A 233 6.44 3.01 -23.44
C ILE A 233 6.54 3.30 -21.94
N TYR A 234 7.76 3.38 -21.40
CA TYR A 234 8.06 3.66 -20.02
C TYR A 234 8.75 5.00 -19.88
N ASN A 235 8.28 5.80 -18.93
CA ASN A 235 8.97 6.97 -18.41
C ASN A 235 9.41 6.69 -16.97
N TYR A 236 10.14 7.63 -16.36
CA TYR A 236 10.64 7.51 -14.99
C TYR A 236 9.52 7.18 -13.97
N ASP A 237 8.41 7.93 -14.00
CA ASP A 237 7.31 7.76 -13.05
C ASP A 237 6.68 6.37 -13.16
N LYS A 238 6.50 5.87 -14.38
CA LYS A 238 5.94 4.54 -14.63
C LYS A 238 6.88 3.42 -14.17
N ILE A 239 8.19 3.56 -14.43
CA ILE A 239 9.20 2.62 -13.93
C ILE A 239 9.19 2.61 -12.40
N ILE A 240 9.30 3.79 -11.77
CA ILE A 240 9.36 3.90 -10.31
C ILE A 240 8.05 3.42 -9.65
N SER A 241 6.89 3.67 -10.26
CA SER A 241 5.62 3.21 -9.71
C SER A 241 5.52 1.68 -9.60
N LEU A 242 6.21 0.95 -10.48
CA LEU A 242 6.26 -0.51 -10.46
C LEU A 242 7.22 -1.06 -9.39
N PHE A 243 8.18 -0.25 -8.93
CA PHE A 243 9.10 -0.62 -7.83
C PHE A 243 8.61 -0.19 -6.45
N ASN A 244 7.75 0.82 -6.40
CA ASN A 244 7.31 1.44 -5.15
C ASN A 244 6.07 0.75 -4.58
N ASN A 245 6.11 -0.58 -4.43
CA ASN A 245 5.09 -1.26 -3.65
C ASN A 245 5.43 -1.15 -2.15
N SER A 246 4.70 -0.28 -1.44
CA SER A 246 4.86 -0.10 0.01
C SER A 246 4.58 -1.37 0.80
N ASP A 247 3.78 -2.29 0.26
CA ASP A 247 3.39 -3.53 0.92
C ASP A 247 4.55 -4.53 1.01
N THR A 248 5.58 -4.39 0.15
CA THR A 248 6.81 -5.19 0.22
C THR A 248 7.78 -4.69 1.29
N LEU A 249 7.59 -3.48 1.80
CA LEU A 249 8.47 -2.90 2.82
C LEU A 249 7.97 -3.22 4.22
N SER A 250 8.84 -3.82 5.05
CA SER A 250 8.52 -4.00 6.46
C SER A 250 8.94 -2.79 7.28
N PHE A 251 8.12 -2.45 8.29
CA PHE A 251 8.42 -1.37 9.24
C PHE A 251 9.80 -1.53 9.89
N ILE A 252 10.12 -2.75 10.28
CA ILE A 252 11.42 -3.06 10.90
C ILE A 252 12.58 -2.75 9.95
N ASN A 253 12.48 -3.16 8.67
CA ASN A 253 13.52 -2.85 7.68
C ASN A 253 13.62 -1.35 7.38
N LEU A 254 12.49 -0.63 7.37
CA LEU A 254 12.48 0.82 7.18
C LEU A 254 13.19 1.55 8.33
N VAL A 255 13.00 1.12 9.58
CA VAL A 255 13.60 1.79 10.74
C VAL A 255 15.08 1.44 10.88
N PHE A 256 15.45 0.16 10.75
CA PHE A 256 16.81 -0.30 11.06
C PHE A 256 17.75 -0.39 9.87
N ASN A 257 17.24 -0.40 8.64
CA ASN A 257 18.06 -0.60 7.43
C ASN A 257 17.76 0.44 6.34
N TYR A 258 17.41 1.67 6.75
CA TYR A 258 17.02 2.75 5.84
C TYR A 258 18.10 3.05 4.80
N ASP A 259 19.36 3.26 5.24
CA ASP A 259 20.50 3.53 4.35
C ASP A 259 20.80 2.34 3.43
N GLY A 260 20.60 1.12 3.91
CA GLY A 260 20.72 -0.09 3.11
C GLY A 260 19.69 -0.17 1.98
N LEU A 261 18.46 0.33 2.21
CA LEU A 261 17.43 0.42 1.18
C LEU A 261 17.76 1.48 0.12
N ILE A 262 18.30 2.63 0.54
CA ILE A 262 18.80 3.65 -0.43
C ILE A 262 19.90 3.06 -1.30
N LYS A 263 20.87 2.34 -0.71
CA LYS A 263 21.94 1.66 -1.46
C LYS A 263 21.42 0.58 -2.42
N LYS A 264 20.25 0.00 -2.14
CA LYS A 264 19.54 -0.95 -3.03
C LYS A 264 18.75 -0.27 -4.16
N GLY A 265 18.76 1.07 -4.23
CA GLY A 265 18.10 1.83 -5.30
C GLY A 265 16.70 2.34 -4.99
N TYR A 266 16.20 2.20 -3.75
CA TYR A 266 14.92 2.80 -3.37
C TYR A 266 15.02 4.32 -3.32
N ASN A 267 14.00 5.02 -3.82
CA ASN A 267 13.93 6.48 -3.75
C ASN A 267 13.74 6.93 -2.30
N ASN A 268 14.53 7.93 -1.87
CA ASN A 268 14.47 8.49 -0.52
C ASN A 268 13.08 9.08 -0.19
N GLU A 269 12.42 9.74 -1.14
CA GLU A 269 11.07 10.29 -0.94
C GLU A 269 10.04 9.18 -0.67
N PHE A 270 10.13 8.08 -1.42
CA PHE A 270 9.27 6.91 -1.22
C PHE A 270 9.50 6.24 0.13
N LEU A 271 10.76 6.06 0.54
CA LEU A 271 11.09 5.49 1.87
C LEU A 271 10.60 6.40 2.99
N SER A 272 10.80 7.71 2.87
CA SER A 272 10.29 8.71 3.83
C SER A 272 8.77 8.68 3.89
N GLN A 273 8.08 8.65 2.74
CA GLN A 273 6.63 8.51 2.68
C GLN A 273 6.16 7.25 3.40
N SER A 274 6.75 6.10 3.10
CA SER A 274 6.38 4.81 3.68
C SER A 274 6.60 4.79 5.19
N LEU A 275 7.74 5.31 5.67
CA LEU A 275 8.06 5.41 7.09
C LEU A 275 7.04 6.27 7.84
N HIS A 276 6.77 7.50 7.35
CA HIS A 276 5.81 8.39 7.99
C HIS A 276 4.38 7.84 7.95
N SER A 277 3.98 7.17 6.84
CA SER A 277 2.68 6.52 6.75
C SER A 277 2.52 5.39 7.77
N MET A 278 3.58 4.60 7.99
CA MET A 278 3.59 3.56 9.03
C MET A 278 3.58 4.15 10.44
N LEU A 279 4.36 5.20 10.71
CA LEU A 279 4.37 5.86 12.03
C LEU A 279 3.00 6.47 12.40
N VAL A 280 2.28 7.00 11.43
CA VAL A 280 0.95 7.58 11.61
C VAL A 280 -0.13 6.50 11.80
N PHE A 281 0.10 5.29 11.36
CA PHE A 281 -0.90 4.22 11.33
C PHE A 281 -1.55 3.92 12.70
N PRO A 282 -0.83 3.75 13.82
CA PRO A 282 -1.44 3.51 15.14
C PRO A 282 -2.33 4.69 15.60
N PHE A 283 -1.93 5.92 15.31
CA PHE A 283 -2.74 7.11 15.60
C PHE A 283 -4.02 7.11 14.77
N PHE A 284 -3.92 6.77 13.48
CA PHE A 284 -5.07 6.67 12.59
C PHE A 284 -6.08 5.63 13.06
N LEU A 285 -5.64 4.44 13.52
CA LEU A 285 -6.51 3.43 14.12
C LEU A 285 -7.26 3.97 15.35
N SER A 286 -6.57 4.67 16.22
CA SER A 286 -7.16 5.29 17.41
C SER A 286 -8.20 6.36 17.04
N LEU A 287 -7.92 7.19 16.03
CA LEU A 287 -8.84 8.22 15.55
C LEU A 287 -10.10 7.62 14.90
N MET A 288 -9.95 6.54 14.13
CA MET A 288 -11.10 5.83 13.55
C MET A 288 -12.04 5.29 14.63
N THR A 289 -11.48 4.79 15.73
CA THR A 289 -12.27 4.41 16.92
C THR A 289 -12.98 5.62 17.53
N GLY A 290 -12.32 6.78 17.57
CA GLY A 290 -12.89 8.02 18.06
C GLY A 290 -14.08 8.50 17.25
N ILE A 291 -13.95 8.51 15.92
CA ILE A 291 -15.04 8.87 15.01
C ILE A 291 -16.21 7.91 15.15
N ALA A 292 -15.97 6.59 15.23
CA ALA A 292 -17.00 5.60 15.50
C ALA A 292 -17.74 5.89 16.82
N SER A 293 -17.01 6.29 17.87
CA SER A 293 -17.56 6.65 19.18
C SER A 293 -18.47 7.88 19.10
N ILE A 294 -18.04 8.92 18.41
CA ILE A 294 -18.81 10.16 18.24
C ILE A 294 -20.14 9.86 17.57
N LEU A 295 -20.11 9.08 16.47
CA LEU A 295 -21.32 8.76 15.70
C LEU A 295 -22.30 7.89 16.48
N THR A 296 -21.80 6.95 17.29
CA THR A 296 -22.67 5.97 17.97
C THR A 296 -23.17 6.41 19.34
N MET A 297 -22.38 7.20 20.07
CA MET A 297 -22.76 7.66 21.41
C MET A 297 -23.81 8.77 21.40
N HIS A 298 -23.96 9.52 20.31
CA HIS A 298 -24.96 10.59 20.13
C HIS A 298 -26.37 10.03 19.85
N ALA A 299 -26.50 8.78 19.43
CA ALA A 299 -27.75 8.21 19.01
C ALA A 299 -28.66 7.88 20.18
N ILE A 300 -29.81 8.53 20.26
CA ILE A 300 -30.77 8.41 21.37
C ILE A 300 -31.75 7.25 21.16
N ARG A 301 -32.10 6.89 19.91
CA ARG A 301 -33.17 5.89 19.62
C ARG A 301 -32.65 4.62 18.95
N ARG A 302 -33.21 3.47 19.33
CA ARG A 302 -32.90 2.14 18.80
C ARG A 302 -33.24 1.99 17.30
N SER A 303 -34.26 2.69 16.84
CA SER A 303 -34.73 2.66 15.43
C SER A 303 -33.76 3.32 14.45
N GLU A 304 -32.77 4.05 14.94
CA GLU A 304 -31.81 4.79 14.10
C GLU A 304 -30.51 4.02 13.81
N ASN A 305 -30.36 2.77 14.30
CA ASN A 305 -29.12 2.02 14.15
C ASN A 305 -28.65 1.91 12.71
N PHE A 306 -29.56 1.62 11.77
CA PHE A 306 -29.25 1.50 10.35
C PHE A 306 -28.78 2.82 9.74
N ARG A 307 -29.43 3.92 10.10
CA ARG A 307 -29.04 5.27 9.66
C ARG A 307 -27.62 5.62 10.12
N PHE A 308 -27.29 5.30 11.37
CA PHE A 308 -25.93 5.56 11.89
C PHE A 308 -24.87 4.70 11.23
N ILE A 309 -25.18 3.46 10.87
CA ILE A 309 -24.26 2.60 10.10
C ILE A 309 -23.98 3.23 8.73
N ILE A 310 -25.01 3.68 8.01
CA ILE A 310 -24.85 4.32 6.71
C ILE A 310 -24.02 5.61 6.84
N VAL A 311 -24.38 6.50 7.76
CA VAL A 311 -23.63 7.74 8.02
C VAL A 311 -22.19 7.43 8.39
N GLY A 312 -21.96 6.40 9.21
CA GLY A 312 -20.61 5.95 9.56
C GLY A 312 -19.80 5.49 8.37
N LEU A 313 -20.37 4.64 7.51
CA LEU A 313 -19.70 4.18 6.30
C LEU A 313 -19.35 5.34 5.36
N VAL A 314 -20.29 6.27 5.14
CA VAL A 314 -20.03 7.49 4.34
C VAL A 314 -18.91 8.33 4.96
N THR A 315 -18.94 8.54 6.30
CA THR A 315 -17.87 9.26 7.01
C THR A 315 -16.52 8.59 6.84
N CYS A 316 -16.47 7.26 6.93
CA CYS A 316 -15.24 6.50 6.74
C CYS A 316 -14.67 6.70 5.33
N VAL A 317 -15.51 6.63 4.29
CA VAL A 317 -15.11 6.88 2.90
C VAL A 317 -14.55 8.29 2.72
N ILE A 318 -15.22 9.30 3.31
CA ILE A 318 -14.76 10.69 3.26
C ILE A 318 -13.37 10.83 3.92
N VAL A 319 -13.16 10.22 5.08
CA VAL A 319 -11.87 10.26 5.79
C VAL A 319 -10.75 9.63 4.95
N TYR A 320 -11.01 8.47 4.33
CA TYR A 320 -10.05 7.84 3.42
C TYR A 320 -9.74 8.73 2.21
N TYR A 321 -10.77 9.27 1.58
CA TYR A 321 -10.60 10.16 0.44
C TYR A 321 -9.78 11.41 0.76
N LEU A 322 -10.04 12.05 1.91
CA LEU A 322 -9.25 13.20 2.37
C LEU A 322 -7.78 12.85 2.63
N LYS A 323 -7.52 11.69 3.23
CA LYS A 323 -6.16 11.18 3.43
C LYS A 323 -5.45 10.95 2.10
N ASP A 324 -6.10 10.28 1.16
CA ASP A 324 -5.51 9.96 -0.14
C ASP A 324 -5.31 11.21 -1.01
N LEU A 325 -6.24 12.18 -0.96
CA LEU A 325 -6.10 13.47 -1.62
C LEU A 325 -4.88 14.24 -1.07
N SER A 326 -4.73 14.29 0.26
CA SER A 326 -3.57 14.94 0.89
C SER A 326 -2.25 14.28 0.45
N LEU A 327 -2.21 12.95 0.42
CA LEU A 327 -1.05 12.19 -0.04
C LEU A 327 -0.74 12.45 -1.52
N ALA A 328 -1.77 12.53 -2.37
CA ALA A 328 -1.61 12.86 -3.79
C ALA A 328 -1.00 14.24 -3.99
N LEU A 329 -1.40 15.25 -3.19
CA LEU A 329 -0.78 16.58 -3.21
C LEU A 329 0.70 16.56 -2.78
N GLY A 330 1.07 15.67 -1.84
CA GLY A 330 2.45 15.44 -1.46
C GLY A 330 3.27 14.81 -2.59
N LYS A 331 2.74 13.76 -3.24
CA LYS A 331 3.40 13.09 -4.37
C LYS A 331 3.61 14.00 -5.58
N THR A 332 2.75 14.98 -5.79
CA THR A 332 2.90 15.98 -6.87
C THR A 332 3.86 17.12 -6.51
N GLY A 333 4.52 17.08 -5.36
CA GLY A 333 5.47 18.10 -4.90
C GLY A 333 4.85 19.44 -4.51
N ARG A 334 3.50 19.54 -4.46
CA ARG A 334 2.80 20.79 -4.06
C ARG A 334 2.92 21.06 -2.56
N ILE A 335 3.06 20.01 -1.76
CA ILE A 335 3.26 20.08 -0.30
C ILE A 335 4.38 19.09 0.06
N PRO A 336 5.21 19.40 1.08
CA PRO A 336 6.18 18.43 1.60
C PRO A 336 5.49 17.12 1.97
N ILE A 337 6.08 15.98 1.58
CA ILE A 337 5.48 14.65 1.75
C ILE A 337 5.12 14.36 3.23
N THR A 338 5.96 14.79 4.15
CA THR A 338 5.73 14.65 5.59
C THR A 338 4.47 15.39 6.03
N LEU A 339 4.27 16.63 5.58
CA LEU A 339 3.08 17.41 5.90
C LEU A 339 1.82 16.79 5.29
N SER A 340 1.90 16.26 4.06
CA SER A 340 0.76 15.62 3.41
C SER A 340 0.24 14.40 4.19
N ILE A 341 1.10 13.70 4.92
CA ILE A 341 0.74 12.52 5.72
C ILE A 341 0.19 12.92 7.08
N TRP A 342 0.80 13.92 7.75
CA TRP A 342 0.43 14.29 9.11
C TRP A 342 -0.77 15.25 9.18
N THR A 343 -0.98 16.11 8.19
CA THR A 343 -2.07 17.10 8.17
C THR A 343 -3.47 16.48 8.34
N PRO A 344 -3.86 15.42 7.59
CA PRO A 344 -5.15 14.79 7.78
C PRO A 344 -5.33 14.22 9.21
N ILE A 345 -4.27 13.67 9.77
CA ILE A 345 -4.29 13.08 11.12
C ILE A 345 -4.48 14.16 12.19
N ILE A 346 -3.79 15.29 12.06
CA ILE A 346 -3.94 16.43 12.97
C ILE A 346 -5.37 16.99 12.88
N ALA A 347 -5.90 17.19 11.66
CA ALA A 347 -7.26 17.66 11.45
C ALA A 347 -8.30 16.70 12.07
N LEU A 348 -8.15 15.39 11.82
CA LEU A 348 -9.02 14.36 12.40
C LEU A 348 -8.89 14.29 13.93
N SER A 349 -7.69 14.49 14.49
CA SER A 349 -7.48 14.49 15.94
C SER A 349 -8.21 15.66 16.62
N LEU A 350 -8.14 16.86 16.04
CA LEU A 350 -8.88 18.03 16.52
C LEU A 350 -10.39 17.81 16.45
N PHE A 351 -10.88 17.28 15.32
CA PHE A 351 -12.30 16.96 15.15
C PHE A 351 -12.76 15.91 16.18
N THR A 352 -11.99 14.83 16.33
CA THR A 352 -12.30 13.75 17.27
C THR A 352 -12.28 14.25 18.71
N PHE A 353 -11.30 15.07 19.08
CA PHE A 353 -11.20 15.65 20.43
C PHE A 353 -12.39 16.55 20.73
N ALA A 354 -12.74 17.47 19.84
CA ALA A 354 -13.90 18.35 19.99
C ALA A 354 -15.21 17.55 20.12
N GLY A 355 -15.41 16.55 19.26
CA GLY A 355 -16.62 15.70 19.30
C GLY A 355 -16.76 14.90 20.60
N ILE A 356 -15.65 14.39 21.14
CA ILE A 356 -15.67 13.64 22.41
C ILE A 356 -15.96 14.54 23.60
N LEU A 357 -15.41 15.77 23.63
CA LEU A 357 -15.74 16.75 24.66
C LEU A 357 -17.23 17.06 24.66
N GLN A 358 -17.81 17.31 23.49
CA GLN A 358 -19.24 17.58 23.34
C GLN A 358 -20.14 16.43 23.84
N ILE A 359 -19.71 15.17 23.69
CA ILE A 359 -20.45 14.01 24.21
C ILE A 359 -20.33 13.88 25.72
N ASN A 360 -19.26 14.36 26.31
CA ASN A 360 -19.06 14.24 27.75
C ASN A 360 -19.82 15.29 28.55
N GLU A 361 -20.13 16.44 27.96
CA GLU A 361 -20.93 17.51 28.54
C GLU A 361 -22.44 17.22 28.59
N LYS A 362 -22.88 16.24 27.79
CA LYS A 362 -24.28 15.73 27.75
C LYS A 362 -24.41 14.42 28.52
#